data_af01033988631b337962759654bb1905
#
_entry.id   af01033988631b337962759654bb1905
#
_cell.length_a   1.000
_cell.length_b   1.000
_cell.length_c   1.000
_cell.angle_alpha   90.00
_cell.angle_beta   90.00
_cell.angle_gamma   90.00
#
_symmetry.space_group_name_H-M   'P 1'
#
loop_
_entity.id
_entity.type
_entity.pdbx_description
1 polymer ?
#
loop_
_entity_poly.entity_id
_entity_poly.type
_entity_poly.pdbx_seq_one_letter_code
_entity_poly.pdbx_strand_id
1 'polypeptide(L)'
;MDALRAAVQNGADAVYLGLSAFNARRGAKNFTLEELQEAVTYCHVRGVQVHLAINILVSDREMLEASECIRRAAQLGVDAFIVQDLGLVALCKSIAPDVPIHASTQMSIHSLEGVLEAAQMGVSRVVLARELPREEIAFICRNSPVEIEIFVHGALCMCYSGQCYLSSVIGRRSGNRGQCAQPCRMPYGFGRFEESRYPLSLKDNCLVEYLQEIRAMGVASIKIEGRMKRPEYVAVVTRIYRAVLSGRPVTQADLADLETIFSRQGFTQGYYVGRTGEAMFGTHQDTPEDRDLMAGARASYERGENPRVGVTFYAMLRSGEGSQLAVEDDRGHGART
;
A
#
# COMPACT_ATOMS: atom_id res chain seq x y z
N MET A 1 -8.39 5.21 11.31
CA MET A 1 -7.35 6.15 11.79
C MET A 1 -6.16 5.45 12.47
N ASP A 2 -6.33 4.49 13.39
CA ASP A 2 -5.20 3.94 14.19
C ASP A 2 -4.10 3.30 13.33
N ALA A 3 -4.45 2.49 12.32
CA ALA A 3 -3.46 1.92 11.39
C ALA A 3 -2.72 2.98 10.56
N LEU A 4 -3.38 4.09 10.22
CA LEU A 4 -2.76 5.23 9.55
C LEU A 4 -1.76 5.91 10.51
N ARG A 5 -2.17 6.18 11.75
CA ARG A 5 -1.27 6.73 12.77
C ARG A 5 -0.07 5.81 12.99
N ALA A 6 -0.30 4.50 13.08
CA ALA A 6 0.76 3.51 13.23
C ALA A 6 1.78 3.57 12.08
N ALA A 7 1.34 3.68 10.82
CA ALA A 7 2.23 3.83 9.67
C ALA A 7 3.04 5.14 9.75
N VAL A 8 2.36 6.27 9.93
CA VAL A 8 2.97 7.59 9.96
C VAL A 8 3.98 7.73 11.10
N GLN A 9 3.61 7.31 12.31
CA GLN A 9 4.46 7.43 13.50
C GLN A 9 5.68 6.49 13.45
N ASN A 10 5.64 5.46 12.63
CA ASN A 10 6.75 4.52 12.43
C ASN A 10 7.52 4.74 11.12
N GLY A 11 7.32 5.89 10.45
CA GLY A 11 8.20 6.37 9.40
C GLY A 11 7.78 6.01 7.97
N ALA A 12 6.49 5.83 7.71
CA ALA A 12 5.99 5.76 6.36
C ALA A 12 6.13 7.12 5.64
N ASP A 13 6.54 7.11 4.35
CA ASP A 13 6.57 8.31 3.50
C ASP A 13 5.20 8.55 2.83
N ALA A 14 4.42 7.47 2.68
CA ALA A 14 3.07 7.52 2.12
C ALA A 14 2.17 6.48 2.79
N VAL A 15 0.89 6.77 2.86
CA VAL A 15 -0.15 5.82 3.24
C VAL A 15 -1.12 5.65 2.09
N TYR A 16 -1.59 4.42 1.87
CA TYR A 16 -2.68 4.18 0.92
C TYR A 16 -3.92 3.70 1.67
N LEU A 17 -5.05 4.27 1.32
CA LEU A 17 -6.33 3.99 1.93
C LEU A 17 -7.46 3.90 0.89
N GLY A 18 -8.64 3.50 1.27
CA GLY A 18 -9.81 3.43 0.41
C GLY A 18 -11.04 3.99 1.11
N LEU A 19 -11.92 4.58 0.34
CA LEU A 19 -13.26 4.95 0.78
C LEU A 19 -14.17 3.71 0.81
N SER A 20 -15.37 3.86 1.34
CA SER A 20 -16.37 2.77 1.40
C SER A 20 -16.77 2.22 0.03
N ALA A 21 -16.62 3.01 -1.04
CA ALA A 21 -16.86 2.63 -2.43
C ALA A 21 -15.55 2.51 -3.24
N PHE A 22 -15.61 1.82 -4.36
CA PHE A 22 -14.59 1.75 -5.43
C PHE A 22 -13.22 1.20 -5.05
N ASN A 23 -13.08 0.46 -3.94
CA ASN A 23 -11.78 -0.11 -3.56
C ASN A 23 -11.79 -1.65 -3.43
N ALA A 24 -10.62 -2.27 -3.67
CA ALA A 24 -10.41 -3.72 -3.65
C ALA A 24 -10.47 -4.36 -2.24
N ARG A 25 -10.75 -3.62 -1.20
CA ARG A 25 -10.91 -4.09 0.19
C ARG A 25 -12.23 -3.59 0.80
N ARG A 26 -13.32 -3.80 0.08
CA ARG A 26 -14.67 -3.37 0.50
C ARG A 26 -15.06 -3.86 1.90
N GLY A 27 -14.58 -5.03 2.32
CA GLY A 27 -14.84 -5.59 3.65
C GLY A 27 -13.94 -5.05 4.77
N ALA A 28 -12.98 -4.16 4.48
CA ALA A 28 -12.19 -3.48 5.51
C ALA A 28 -12.96 -2.31 6.12
N LYS A 29 -12.51 -1.82 7.29
CA LYS A 29 -12.95 -0.52 7.80
C LYS A 29 -12.38 0.57 6.88
N ASN A 30 -13.20 1.04 5.96
CA ASN A 30 -12.84 2.08 4.99
C ASN A 30 -13.16 3.46 5.55
N PHE A 31 -12.55 4.48 4.95
CA PHE A 31 -12.71 5.88 5.36
C PHE A 31 -14.01 6.49 4.81
N THR A 32 -14.61 7.41 5.55
CA THR A 32 -15.56 8.38 5.01
C THR A 32 -14.80 9.55 4.38
N LEU A 33 -15.51 10.48 3.74
CA LEU A 33 -14.88 11.70 3.21
C LEU A 33 -14.36 12.61 4.32
N GLU A 34 -15.07 12.67 5.45
CA GLU A 34 -14.67 13.43 6.64
C GLU A 34 -13.41 12.81 7.27
N GLU A 35 -13.37 11.49 7.41
CA GLU A 35 -12.18 10.78 7.87
C GLU A 35 -11.00 10.90 6.87
N LEU A 36 -11.26 11.00 5.55
CA LEU A 36 -10.24 11.27 4.54
C LEU A 36 -9.63 12.67 4.74
N GLN A 37 -10.45 13.69 5.00
CA GLN A 37 -9.96 15.04 5.28
C GLN A 37 -9.08 15.06 6.53
N GLU A 38 -9.50 14.40 7.62
CA GLU A 38 -8.67 14.24 8.81
C GLU A 38 -7.34 13.53 8.51
N ALA A 39 -7.40 12.45 7.70
CA ALA A 39 -6.24 11.67 7.31
C ALA A 39 -5.23 12.50 6.50
N VAL A 40 -5.71 13.25 5.50
CA VAL A 40 -4.86 14.15 4.67
C VAL A 40 -4.19 15.19 5.56
N THR A 41 -4.97 15.90 6.39
CA THR A 41 -4.42 16.90 7.31
C THR A 41 -3.38 16.31 8.25
N TYR A 42 -3.67 15.15 8.85
CA TYR A 42 -2.75 14.47 9.77
C TYR A 42 -1.45 14.06 9.10
N CYS A 43 -1.53 13.55 7.86
CA CYS A 43 -0.37 13.09 7.10
C CYS A 43 0.46 14.28 6.59
N HIS A 44 -0.16 15.29 5.99
CA HIS A 44 0.54 16.41 5.35
C HIS A 44 1.36 17.22 6.34
N VAL A 45 0.85 17.51 7.54
CA VAL A 45 1.65 18.21 8.60
C VAL A 45 2.84 17.38 9.09
N ARG A 46 2.98 16.14 8.64
CA ARG A 46 4.11 15.23 8.93
C ARG A 46 4.91 14.86 7.68
N GLY A 47 4.61 15.49 6.54
CA GLY A 47 5.29 15.25 5.27
C GLY A 47 4.98 13.88 4.66
N VAL A 48 3.87 13.26 5.03
CA VAL A 48 3.45 11.94 4.54
C VAL A 48 2.35 12.10 3.50
N GLN A 49 2.50 11.42 2.37
CA GLN A 49 1.53 11.43 1.28
C GLN A 49 0.32 10.52 1.55
N VAL A 50 -0.83 10.87 0.98
CA VAL A 50 -2.07 10.07 1.03
C VAL A 50 -2.47 9.64 -0.36
N HIS A 51 -2.39 8.33 -0.65
CA HIS A 51 -2.79 7.74 -1.92
C HIS A 51 -4.16 7.08 -1.79
N LEU A 52 -5.13 7.55 -2.57
CA LEU A 52 -6.50 6.99 -2.55
C LEU A 52 -6.64 5.83 -3.52
N ALA A 53 -7.03 4.66 -3.01
CA ALA A 53 -7.30 3.48 -3.81
C ALA A 53 -8.75 3.48 -4.33
N ILE A 54 -8.90 3.65 -5.66
CA ILE A 54 -10.13 3.45 -6.44
C ILE A 54 -9.89 2.32 -7.46
N ASN A 55 -9.44 1.20 -6.94
CA ASN A 55 -8.79 0.13 -7.68
C ASN A 55 -9.65 -1.11 -7.87
N ILE A 56 -10.87 -0.92 -8.32
CA ILE A 56 -11.78 -1.96 -8.81
C ILE A 56 -12.24 -1.64 -10.25
N LEU A 57 -12.79 -2.63 -10.93
CA LEU A 57 -13.51 -2.39 -12.18
C LEU A 57 -14.85 -1.72 -11.87
N VAL A 58 -15.25 -0.74 -12.68
CA VAL A 58 -16.52 -0.02 -12.56
C VAL A 58 -17.41 -0.27 -13.75
N SER A 59 -18.72 -0.28 -13.53
CA SER A 59 -19.71 -0.33 -14.60
C SER A 59 -20.08 1.10 -15.04
N ASP A 60 -20.63 1.23 -16.25
CA ASP A 60 -21.10 2.53 -16.77
C ASP A 60 -22.07 3.23 -15.82
N ARG A 61 -22.90 2.47 -15.10
CA ARG A 61 -23.87 3.01 -14.13
C ARG A 61 -23.21 3.64 -12.90
N GLU A 62 -21.99 3.25 -12.58
CA GLU A 62 -21.22 3.74 -11.43
C GLU A 62 -20.30 4.91 -11.79
N MET A 63 -20.15 5.23 -13.08
CA MET A 63 -19.21 6.26 -13.54
C MET A 63 -19.51 7.65 -12.96
N LEU A 64 -20.77 8.01 -12.81
CA LEU A 64 -21.14 9.30 -12.22
C LEU A 64 -20.74 9.40 -10.75
N GLU A 65 -21.00 8.34 -9.97
CA GLU A 65 -20.61 8.26 -8.57
C GLU A 65 -19.07 8.24 -8.40
N ALA A 66 -18.38 7.52 -9.29
CA ALA A 66 -16.92 7.49 -9.33
C ALA A 66 -16.34 8.88 -9.66
N SER A 67 -16.96 9.61 -10.61
CA SER A 67 -16.57 10.99 -10.96
C SER A 67 -16.64 11.92 -9.74
N GLU A 68 -17.73 11.86 -9.01
CA GLU A 68 -17.92 12.66 -7.81
C GLU A 68 -16.93 12.30 -6.71
N CYS A 69 -16.65 10.99 -6.53
CA CYS A 69 -15.65 10.49 -5.59
C CYS A 69 -14.25 11.04 -5.92
N ILE A 70 -13.83 10.97 -7.18
CA ILE A 70 -12.54 11.49 -7.67
C ILE A 70 -12.45 13.00 -7.41
N ARG A 71 -13.47 13.76 -7.84
CA ARG A 71 -13.51 15.21 -7.69
C ARG A 71 -13.37 15.64 -6.22
N ARG A 72 -14.15 15.03 -5.32
CA ARG A 72 -14.10 15.33 -3.88
C ARG A 72 -12.77 14.97 -3.26
N ALA A 73 -12.22 13.80 -3.59
CA ALA A 73 -10.93 13.37 -3.07
C ALA A 73 -9.80 14.31 -3.53
N ALA A 74 -9.81 14.74 -4.80
CA ALA A 74 -8.85 15.73 -5.30
C ALA A 74 -8.95 17.06 -4.55
N GLN A 75 -10.18 17.55 -4.28
CA GLN A 75 -10.41 18.77 -3.50
C GLN A 75 -9.93 18.66 -2.05
N LEU A 76 -9.95 17.45 -1.48
CA LEU A 76 -9.43 17.18 -0.12
C LEU A 76 -7.88 17.07 -0.10
N GLY A 77 -7.22 17.09 -1.28
CA GLY A 77 -5.77 17.13 -1.37
C GLY A 77 -5.10 15.75 -1.30
N VAL A 78 -5.73 14.69 -1.83
CA VAL A 78 -5.02 13.40 -1.99
C VAL A 78 -3.86 13.56 -2.96
N ASP A 79 -2.73 12.92 -2.67
CA ASP A 79 -1.48 13.05 -3.43
C ASP A 79 -1.41 12.14 -4.66
N ALA A 80 -2.20 11.07 -4.71
CA ALA A 80 -2.31 10.20 -5.87
C ALA A 80 -3.59 9.35 -5.84
N PHE A 81 -4.04 8.93 -7.03
CA PHE A 81 -5.05 7.89 -7.19
C PHE A 81 -4.40 6.56 -7.58
N ILE A 82 -4.75 5.46 -6.90
CA ILE A 82 -4.35 4.10 -7.28
C ILE A 82 -5.52 3.46 -8.02
N VAL A 83 -5.37 3.23 -9.33
CA VAL A 83 -6.46 2.88 -10.25
C VAL A 83 -6.23 1.53 -10.90
N GLN A 84 -7.31 0.77 -11.15
CA GLN A 84 -7.30 -0.46 -11.93
C GLN A 84 -7.99 -0.28 -13.29
N ASP A 85 -9.12 0.37 -13.31
CA ASP A 85 -10.01 0.50 -14.46
C ASP A 85 -9.48 1.55 -15.44
N LEU A 86 -9.38 1.20 -16.73
CA LEU A 86 -8.83 2.09 -17.76
C LEU A 86 -9.74 3.31 -18.00
N GLY A 87 -11.07 3.14 -17.90
CA GLY A 87 -12.03 4.23 -17.96
C GLY A 87 -11.84 5.21 -16.81
N LEU A 88 -11.54 4.70 -15.60
CA LEU A 88 -11.21 5.54 -14.46
C LEU A 88 -9.88 6.27 -14.62
N VAL A 89 -8.88 5.70 -15.30
CA VAL A 89 -7.64 6.43 -15.64
C VAL A 89 -7.97 7.67 -16.47
N ALA A 90 -8.76 7.50 -17.54
CA ALA A 90 -9.18 8.62 -18.39
C ALA A 90 -10.02 9.64 -17.60
N LEU A 91 -10.89 9.17 -16.73
CA LEU A 91 -11.76 10.00 -15.89
C LEU A 91 -10.94 10.82 -14.87
N CYS A 92 -9.97 10.21 -14.18
CA CYS A 92 -9.06 10.93 -13.27
C CYS A 92 -8.29 12.03 -13.98
N LYS A 93 -7.77 11.76 -15.17
CA LYS A 93 -7.06 12.76 -15.98
C LYS A 93 -7.96 13.93 -16.39
N SER A 94 -9.23 13.68 -16.66
CA SER A 94 -10.19 14.72 -17.05
C SER A 94 -10.63 15.58 -15.86
N ILE A 95 -10.83 14.97 -14.68
CA ILE A 95 -11.41 15.65 -13.50
C ILE A 95 -10.33 16.28 -12.62
N ALA A 96 -9.20 15.63 -12.46
CA ALA A 96 -8.11 16.02 -11.57
C ALA A 96 -6.75 15.82 -12.26
N PRO A 97 -6.45 16.59 -13.32
CA PRO A 97 -5.25 16.42 -14.15
C PRO A 97 -3.94 16.57 -13.37
N ASP A 98 -3.95 17.32 -12.28
CA ASP A 98 -2.77 17.59 -11.44
C ASP A 98 -2.51 16.50 -10.40
N VAL A 99 -3.46 15.57 -10.20
CA VAL A 99 -3.28 14.47 -9.24
C VAL A 99 -2.68 13.26 -9.96
N PRO A 100 -1.49 12.80 -9.55
CA PRO A 100 -0.82 11.63 -10.13
C PRO A 100 -1.69 10.37 -10.11
N ILE A 101 -1.54 9.53 -11.14
CA ILE A 101 -2.22 8.24 -11.25
C ILE A 101 -1.20 7.13 -11.12
N HIS A 102 -1.43 6.22 -10.18
CA HIS A 102 -0.63 5.02 -9.98
C HIS A 102 -1.44 3.80 -10.48
N ALA A 103 -0.88 3.03 -11.39
CA ALA A 103 -1.48 1.77 -11.82
C ALA A 103 -1.47 0.77 -10.65
N SER A 104 -2.65 0.29 -10.28
CA SER A 104 -2.80 -0.72 -9.23
C SER A 104 -2.17 -2.05 -9.64
N THR A 105 -1.64 -2.83 -8.69
CA THR A 105 -1.30 -4.23 -8.91
C THR A 105 -2.47 -5.07 -9.46
N GLN A 106 -3.71 -4.60 -9.30
CA GLN A 106 -4.91 -5.20 -9.88
C GLN A 106 -4.96 -5.09 -11.41
N MET A 107 -4.18 -4.19 -12.03
CA MET A 107 -4.00 -4.12 -13.50
C MET A 107 -3.17 -5.29 -14.05
N SER A 108 -2.54 -6.10 -13.19
CA SER A 108 -1.72 -7.26 -13.57
C SER A 108 -0.51 -6.92 -14.44
N ILE A 109 0.06 -5.73 -14.29
CA ILE A 109 1.23 -5.31 -15.07
C ILE A 109 2.44 -6.08 -14.56
N HIS A 110 3.03 -6.88 -15.44
CA HIS A 110 4.14 -7.78 -15.14
C HIS A 110 5.21 -7.83 -16.24
N SER A 111 5.17 -6.89 -17.18
CA SER A 111 6.18 -6.78 -18.24
C SER A 111 6.48 -5.31 -18.55
N LEU A 112 7.60 -5.06 -19.24
CA LEU A 112 7.96 -3.72 -19.67
C LEU A 112 6.92 -3.13 -20.64
N GLU A 113 6.38 -3.95 -21.55
CA GLU A 113 5.35 -3.52 -22.49
C GLU A 113 4.10 -3.00 -21.76
N GLY A 114 3.65 -3.71 -20.72
CA GLY A 114 2.54 -3.27 -19.89
C GLY A 114 2.83 -1.96 -19.15
N VAL A 115 4.07 -1.74 -18.73
CA VAL A 115 4.50 -0.47 -18.12
C VAL A 115 4.49 0.67 -19.16
N LEU A 116 4.98 0.42 -20.38
CA LEU A 116 5.00 1.40 -21.45
C LEU A 116 3.59 1.82 -21.86
N GLU A 117 2.66 0.86 -21.99
CA GLU A 117 1.24 1.15 -22.26
C GLU A 117 0.60 1.99 -21.13
N ALA A 118 0.84 1.64 -19.86
CA ALA A 118 0.35 2.43 -18.74
C ALA A 118 0.91 3.86 -18.76
N ALA A 119 2.20 4.02 -19.09
CA ALA A 119 2.83 5.33 -19.22
C ALA A 119 2.17 6.17 -20.34
N GLN A 120 1.88 5.57 -21.50
CA GLN A 120 1.17 6.25 -22.61
C GLN A 120 -0.23 6.73 -22.20
N MET A 121 -0.91 5.97 -21.32
CA MET A 121 -2.18 6.39 -20.75
C MET A 121 -2.05 7.52 -19.71
N GLY A 122 -0.82 7.93 -19.36
CA GLY A 122 -0.51 9.01 -18.42
C GLY A 122 -0.48 8.58 -16.97
N VAL A 123 -0.23 7.29 -16.71
CA VAL A 123 0.12 6.77 -15.40
C VAL A 123 1.54 7.20 -15.06
N SER A 124 1.77 7.68 -13.84
CA SER A 124 3.07 8.17 -13.36
C SER A 124 3.86 7.13 -12.54
N ARG A 125 3.18 6.12 -11.98
CA ARG A 125 3.78 5.01 -11.23
C ARG A 125 3.04 3.71 -11.50
N VAL A 126 3.78 2.62 -11.63
CA VAL A 126 3.21 1.27 -11.79
C VAL A 126 3.52 0.42 -10.58
N VAL A 127 2.47 -0.10 -9.91
CA VAL A 127 2.61 -1.14 -8.89
C VAL A 127 2.62 -2.48 -9.60
N LEU A 128 3.79 -3.09 -9.75
CA LEU A 128 3.96 -4.36 -10.46
C LEU A 128 3.17 -5.50 -9.81
N ALA A 129 2.82 -6.50 -10.60
CA ALA A 129 2.34 -7.78 -10.12
C ALA A 129 3.40 -8.43 -9.19
N ARG A 130 2.94 -9.24 -8.21
CA ARG A 130 3.80 -9.77 -7.14
C ARG A 130 4.60 -10.99 -7.54
N GLU A 131 4.33 -11.52 -8.72
CA GLU A 131 4.82 -12.80 -9.21
C GLU A 131 6.15 -12.69 -9.96
N LEU A 132 6.73 -11.48 -10.03
CA LEU A 132 7.95 -11.18 -10.79
C LEU A 132 9.22 -11.53 -10.00
N PRO A 133 10.20 -12.18 -10.63
CA PRO A 133 11.53 -12.35 -10.08
C PRO A 133 12.35 -11.04 -10.19
N ARG A 134 13.38 -10.94 -9.38
CA ARG A 134 14.22 -9.73 -9.25
C ARG A 134 14.89 -9.31 -10.56
N GLU A 135 15.25 -10.26 -11.42
CA GLU A 135 15.88 -9.99 -12.70
C GLU A 135 14.94 -9.24 -13.65
N GLU A 136 13.65 -9.63 -13.68
CA GLU A 136 12.60 -8.96 -14.44
C GLU A 136 12.26 -7.58 -13.85
N ILE A 137 12.17 -7.48 -12.52
CA ILE A 137 11.97 -6.19 -11.83
C ILE A 137 13.10 -5.23 -12.18
N ALA A 138 14.38 -5.69 -12.10
CA ALA A 138 15.53 -4.88 -12.43
C ALA A 138 15.55 -4.46 -13.91
N PHE A 139 15.14 -5.35 -14.82
CA PHE A 139 15.01 -5.03 -16.25
C PHE A 139 13.94 -3.95 -16.48
N ILE A 140 12.78 -4.10 -15.87
CA ILE A 140 11.67 -3.12 -15.97
C ILE A 140 12.13 -1.77 -15.40
N CYS A 141 12.74 -1.73 -14.21
CA CYS A 141 13.19 -0.47 -13.60
C CYS A 141 14.17 0.31 -14.48
N ARG A 142 15.11 -0.40 -15.12
CA ARG A 142 16.10 0.25 -16.01
C ARG A 142 15.51 0.84 -17.30
N ASN A 143 14.38 0.32 -17.76
CA ASN A 143 13.79 0.69 -19.05
C ASN A 143 12.43 1.42 -18.90
N SER A 144 11.94 1.58 -17.69
CA SER A 144 10.66 2.24 -17.43
C SER A 144 10.78 3.76 -17.53
N PRO A 145 9.86 4.43 -18.24
CA PRO A 145 9.75 5.89 -18.23
C PRO A 145 9.01 6.45 -17.02
N VAL A 146 8.43 5.58 -16.19
CA VAL A 146 7.63 5.93 -15.01
C VAL A 146 8.15 5.21 -13.77
N GLU A 147 7.75 5.68 -12.60
CA GLU A 147 8.16 5.08 -11.33
C GLU A 147 7.63 3.65 -11.17
N ILE A 148 8.47 2.79 -10.60
CA ILE A 148 8.11 1.40 -10.29
C ILE A 148 7.95 1.24 -8.78
N GLU A 149 6.83 0.61 -8.39
CA GLU A 149 6.54 0.24 -7.01
C GLU A 149 6.32 -1.27 -6.92
N ILE A 150 6.85 -1.91 -5.87
CA ILE A 150 6.67 -3.34 -5.61
C ILE A 150 6.18 -3.61 -4.19
N PHE A 151 5.40 -4.69 -4.02
CA PHE A 151 5.08 -5.19 -2.69
C PHE A 151 6.25 -5.96 -2.09
N VAL A 152 6.67 -5.57 -0.89
CA VAL A 152 7.80 -6.18 -0.18
C VAL A 152 7.40 -6.96 1.07
N HIS A 153 6.17 -6.76 1.58
CA HIS A 153 5.71 -7.46 2.78
C HIS A 153 4.21 -7.72 2.74
N GLY A 154 3.81 -8.88 3.30
CA GLY A 154 2.42 -9.26 3.54
C GLY A 154 1.88 -10.31 2.58
N ALA A 155 0.56 -10.46 2.54
CA ALA A 155 -0.11 -11.58 1.90
C ALA A 155 0.14 -11.66 0.38
N LEU A 156 0.49 -12.86 -0.09
CA LEU A 156 0.51 -13.23 -1.51
C LEU A 156 -0.81 -13.84 -1.95
N CYS A 157 -1.17 -13.65 -3.22
CA CYS A 157 -2.26 -14.36 -3.88
C CYS A 157 -1.73 -15.63 -4.55
N MET A 158 -2.55 -16.69 -4.57
CA MET A 158 -2.23 -17.93 -5.32
C MET A 158 -2.34 -17.72 -6.83
N CYS A 159 -3.27 -16.86 -7.25
CA CYS A 159 -3.47 -16.46 -8.63
C CYS A 159 -2.66 -15.22 -8.96
N TYR A 160 -2.40 -14.99 -10.25
CA TYR A 160 -1.85 -13.71 -10.71
C TYR A 160 -2.62 -12.52 -10.14
N SER A 161 -1.89 -11.49 -9.77
CA SER A 161 -2.45 -10.26 -9.19
C SER A 161 -3.56 -9.70 -10.10
N GLY A 162 -4.75 -9.49 -9.55
CA GLY A 162 -5.89 -8.94 -10.29
C GLY A 162 -6.66 -9.93 -11.20
N GLN A 163 -6.23 -11.18 -11.35
CA GLN A 163 -6.84 -12.15 -12.27
C GLN A 163 -7.57 -13.30 -11.58
N CYS A 164 -7.85 -13.21 -10.28
CA CYS A 164 -8.49 -14.28 -9.54
C CYS A 164 -10.02 -14.23 -9.64
N TYR A 165 -10.60 -15.28 -10.22
CA TYR A 165 -12.05 -15.48 -10.29
C TYR A 165 -12.59 -16.53 -9.31
N LEU A 166 -11.76 -17.11 -8.45
CA LEU A 166 -12.13 -18.22 -7.57
C LEU A 166 -13.32 -17.88 -6.65
N SER A 167 -13.31 -16.68 -6.04
CA SER A 167 -14.44 -16.21 -5.22
C SER A 167 -15.74 -16.03 -6.02
N SER A 168 -15.63 -15.63 -7.29
CA SER A 168 -16.80 -15.45 -8.17
C SER A 168 -17.42 -16.78 -8.52
N VAL A 169 -16.59 -17.78 -8.85
CA VAL A 169 -17.04 -19.14 -9.23
C VAL A 169 -17.68 -19.85 -8.04
N ILE A 170 -17.06 -19.83 -6.87
CA ILE A 170 -17.54 -20.56 -5.69
C ILE A 170 -18.72 -19.83 -5.02
N GLY A 171 -18.66 -18.50 -4.87
CA GLY A 171 -19.56 -17.75 -4.00
C GLY A 171 -20.19 -16.51 -4.64
N ARG A 172 -20.09 -16.33 -5.96
CA ARG A 172 -20.59 -15.15 -6.68
C ARG A 172 -20.05 -13.81 -6.15
N ARG A 173 -18.85 -13.82 -5.56
CA ARG A 173 -18.18 -12.65 -4.96
C ARG A 173 -16.98 -12.28 -5.80
N SER A 174 -17.02 -11.15 -6.50
CA SER A 174 -15.92 -10.72 -7.36
C SER A 174 -14.74 -10.18 -6.54
N GLY A 175 -13.58 -10.84 -6.64
CA GLY A 175 -12.33 -10.35 -6.06
C GLY A 175 -11.89 -9.02 -6.66
N ASN A 176 -12.12 -8.83 -7.97
CA ASN A 176 -11.80 -7.61 -8.70
C ASN A 176 -12.74 -6.43 -8.37
N ARG A 177 -13.80 -6.71 -7.62
CA ARG A 177 -14.73 -5.70 -7.09
C ARG A 177 -14.69 -5.61 -5.56
N GLY A 178 -13.57 -5.99 -4.98
CA GLY A 178 -13.30 -5.85 -3.54
C GLY A 178 -14.02 -6.86 -2.64
N GLN A 179 -14.59 -7.94 -3.20
CA GLN A 179 -15.40 -8.92 -2.46
C GLN A 179 -14.73 -10.30 -2.34
N CYS A 180 -13.40 -10.35 -2.42
CA CYS A 180 -12.66 -11.61 -2.28
C CYS A 180 -12.99 -12.27 -0.92
N ALA A 181 -13.48 -13.53 -0.98
CA ALA A 181 -13.76 -14.34 0.22
C ALA A 181 -12.53 -15.12 0.72
N GLN A 182 -11.38 -14.93 0.09
CA GLN A 182 -10.13 -15.64 0.38
C GLN A 182 -10.25 -17.19 0.30
N PRO A 183 -10.88 -17.76 -0.72
CA PRO A 183 -11.04 -19.22 -0.82
C PRO A 183 -9.70 -19.93 -0.86
N CYS A 184 -8.64 -19.34 -1.39
CA CYS A 184 -7.28 -19.91 -1.33
C CYS A 184 -6.73 -20.08 0.10
N ARG A 185 -7.39 -19.53 1.12
CA ARG A 185 -7.02 -19.68 2.55
C ARG A 185 -7.88 -20.71 3.28
N MET A 186 -8.81 -21.33 2.59
CA MET A 186 -9.69 -22.35 3.16
C MET A 186 -9.06 -23.74 3.06
N PRO A 187 -9.46 -24.66 3.96
CA PRO A 187 -9.06 -26.06 3.85
C PRO A 187 -9.83 -26.74 2.72
N TYR A 188 -9.17 -27.63 2.00
CA TYR A 188 -9.74 -28.47 0.96
C TYR A 188 -9.43 -29.93 1.25
N GLY A 189 -10.41 -30.83 1.06
CA GLY A 189 -10.27 -32.29 1.14
C GLY A 189 -10.58 -32.92 -0.20
N PHE A 190 -9.88 -33.99 -0.53
CA PHE A 190 -10.11 -34.81 -1.71
C PHE A 190 -10.71 -36.17 -1.28
N GLY A 191 -12.02 -36.31 -1.44
CA GLY A 191 -12.71 -37.54 -1.06
C GLY A 191 -13.19 -37.58 0.40
N ARG A 192 -13.76 -38.78 0.78
CA ARG A 192 -14.43 -38.95 2.11
C ARG A 192 -13.48 -39.20 3.28
N PHE A 193 -12.20 -39.49 3.02
CA PHE A 193 -11.27 -40.05 4.00
C PHE A 193 -9.96 -39.23 4.12
N GLU A 194 -9.80 -38.12 3.41
CA GLU A 194 -8.59 -37.31 3.51
C GLU A 194 -8.78 -36.15 4.47
N GLU A 195 -7.76 -35.93 5.30
CA GLU A 195 -7.69 -34.74 6.14
C GLU A 195 -7.71 -33.47 5.28
N SER A 196 -8.47 -32.49 5.72
CA SER A 196 -8.50 -31.17 5.07
C SER A 196 -7.13 -30.51 5.16
N ARG A 197 -6.59 -30.11 4.01
CA ARG A 197 -5.31 -29.38 3.89
C ARG A 197 -5.54 -28.01 3.28
N TYR A 198 -4.52 -27.17 3.30
CA TYR A 198 -4.54 -25.81 2.74
C TYR A 198 -3.68 -25.70 1.47
N PRO A 199 -4.02 -26.42 0.38
CA PRO A 199 -3.16 -26.57 -0.79
C PRO A 199 -2.94 -25.29 -1.58
N LEU A 200 -3.72 -24.24 -1.33
CA LEU A 200 -3.65 -22.96 -2.04
C LEU A 200 -3.19 -21.81 -1.14
N SER A 201 -2.87 -22.07 0.14
CA SER A 201 -2.48 -21.02 1.08
C SER A 201 -0.98 -20.76 1.01
N LEU A 202 -0.58 -19.61 0.46
CA LEU A 202 0.80 -19.17 0.44
C LEU A 202 1.19 -18.52 1.78
N LYS A 203 2.45 -18.65 2.17
CA LYS A 203 3.11 -17.84 3.20
C LYS A 203 3.06 -16.36 2.83
N ASP A 204 3.25 -15.48 3.80
CA ASP A 204 3.37 -14.06 3.52
C ASP A 204 4.74 -13.75 2.89
N ASN A 205 4.77 -12.77 2.00
CA ASN A 205 6.00 -12.23 1.45
C ASN A 205 6.78 -11.46 2.53
N CYS A 206 8.11 -11.59 2.54
CA CYS A 206 8.99 -10.76 3.35
C CYS A 206 10.32 -10.57 2.62
N LEU A 207 10.55 -9.36 2.11
CA LEU A 207 11.77 -9.00 1.37
C LEU A 207 12.65 -8.03 2.16
N VAL A 208 12.55 -8.00 3.50
CA VAL A 208 13.29 -7.07 4.35
C VAL A 208 14.82 -7.18 4.17
N GLU A 209 15.33 -8.38 3.94
CA GLU A 209 16.76 -8.64 3.72
C GLU A 209 17.26 -8.17 2.35
N TYR A 210 16.34 -7.92 1.40
CA TYR A 210 16.66 -7.51 0.02
C TYR A 210 16.48 -6.00 -0.23
N LEU A 211 16.14 -5.19 0.78
CA LEU A 211 15.78 -3.79 0.58
C LEU A 211 16.89 -2.95 -0.05
N GLN A 212 18.15 -3.22 0.27
CA GLN A 212 19.27 -2.51 -0.34
C GLN A 212 19.45 -2.89 -1.82
N GLU A 213 19.27 -4.16 -2.15
CA GLU A 213 19.27 -4.66 -3.55
C GLU A 213 18.10 -4.04 -4.32
N ILE A 214 16.89 -4.06 -3.76
CA ILE A 214 15.68 -3.47 -4.36
C ILE A 214 15.89 -1.97 -4.64
N ARG A 215 16.46 -1.25 -3.68
CA ARG A 215 16.80 0.18 -3.86
C ARG A 215 17.83 0.38 -4.98
N ALA A 216 18.87 -0.46 -5.04
CA ALA A 216 19.91 -0.38 -6.05
C ALA A 216 19.40 -0.69 -7.48
N MET A 217 18.30 -1.46 -7.62
CA MET A 217 17.64 -1.71 -8.91
C MET A 217 16.90 -0.48 -9.47
N GLY A 218 16.69 0.57 -8.67
CA GLY A 218 15.92 1.75 -9.07
C GLY A 218 14.41 1.65 -8.79
N VAL A 219 13.98 0.74 -7.91
CA VAL A 219 12.59 0.71 -7.41
C VAL A 219 12.33 2.01 -6.65
N ALA A 220 11.36 2.80 -7.11
CA ALA A 220 11.05 4.12 -6.57
C ALA A 220 10.25 4.04 -5.26
N SER A 221 9.43 3.01 -5.09
CA SER A 221 8.57 2.84 -3.92
C SER A 221 8.44 1.38 -3.53
N ILE A 222 8.46 1.12 -2.23
CA ILE A 222 8.14 -0.20 -1.66
C ILE A 222 6.81 -0.14 -0.91
N LYS A 223 6.02 -1.21 -1.04
CA LYS A 223 4.67 -1.28 -0.49
C LYS A 223 4.51 -2.42 0.50
N ILE A 224 3.93 -2.10 1.65
CA ILE A 224 3.57 -3.06 2.70
C ILE A 224 2.05 -3.29 2.64
N GLU A 225 1.60 -4.53 2.54
CA GLU A 225 0.17 -4.86 2.62
C GLU A 225 -0.29 -4.85 4.08
N GLY A 226 -1.09 -3.85 4.45
CA GLY A 226 -1.54 -3.65 5.83
C GLY A 226 -3.04 -3.36 6.00
N ARG A 227 -3.83 -3.24 4.92
CA ARG A 227 -5.22 -2.72 4.95
C ARG A 227 -6.21 -3.56 5.75
N MET A 228 -5.94 -4.84 6.01
CA MET A 228 -6.79 -5.71 6.84
C MET A 228 -6.04 -6.21 8.07
N LYS A 229 -5.00 -5.51 8.45
CA LYS A 229 -4.16 -5.85 9.58
C LYS A 229 -4.41 -4.91 10.76
N ARG A 230 -4.04 -5.36 11.96
CA ARG A 230 -4.10 -4.53 13.17
C ARG A 230 -3.11 -3.38 13.10
N PRO A 231 -3.34 -2.26 13.79
CA PRO A 231 -2.40 -1.14 13.85
C PRO A 231 -1.00 -1.56 14.34
N GLU A 232 -0.91 -2.49 15.29
CA GLU A 232 0.35 -3.00 15.83
C GLU A 232 1.20 -3.67 14.75
N TYR A 233 0.58 -4.46 13.87
CA TYR A 233 1.28 -5.04 12.71
C TYR A 233 1.85 -3.94 11.82
N VAL A 234 1.05 -2.92 11.52
CA VAL A 234 1.49 -1.80 10.68
C VAL A 234 2.65 -1.07 11.34
N ALA A 235 2.59 -0.84 12.66
CA ALA A 235 3.66 -0.19 13.42
C ALA A 235 4.98 -0.98 13.36
N VAL A 236 4.95 -2.27 13.70
CA VAL A 236 6.17 -3.11 13.75
C VAL A 236 6.79 -3.25 12.38
N VAL A 237 5.99 -3.60 11.36
CA VAL A 237 6.52 -3.80 10.00
C VAL A 237 7.08 -2.49 9.44
N THR A 238 6.37 -1.37 9.56
CA THR A 238 6.85 -0.08 9.04
C THR A 238 8.13 0.35 9.74
N ARG A 239 8.22 0.24 11.07
CA ARG A 239 9.41 0.58 11.86
C ARG A 239 10.64 -0.20 11.41
N ILE A 240 10.52 -1.52 11.24
CA ILE A 240 11.63 -2.39 10.84
C ILE A 240 12.06 -2.04 9.41
N TYR A 241 11.12 -1.95 8.47
CA TYR A 241 11.42 -1.60 7.08
C TYR A 241 12.06 -0.22 6.95
N ARG A 242 11.58 0.79 7.69
CA ARG A 242 12.18 2.12 7.74
C ARG A 242 13.62 2.07 8.24
N ALA A 243 13.88 1.38 9.34
CA ALA A 243 15.21 1.27 9.90
C ALA A 243 16.22 0.63 8.93
N VAL A 244 15.79 -0.43 8.24
CA VAL A 244 16.63 -1.12 7.24
C VAL A 244 16.86 -0.25 6.00
N LEU A 245 15.85 0.46 5.51
CA LEU A 245 16.00 1.43 4.42
C LEU A 245 16.96 2.57 4.79
N SER A 246 17.00 2.96 6.05
CA SER A 246 17.93 3.98 6.57
C SER A 246 19.36 3.44 6.79
N GLY A 247 19.66 2.20 6.39
CA GLY A 247 21.00 1.62 6.43
C GLY A 247 21.28 0.72 7.64
N ARG A 248 20.33 0.53 8.57
CA ARG A 248 20.50 -0.43 9.66
C ARG A 248 20.45 -1.86 9.10
N PRO A 249 21.37 -2.75 9.48
CA PRO A 249 21.29 -4.16 9.09
C PRO A 249 20.05 -4.83 9.71
N VAL A 250 19.50 -5.82 9.01
CA VAL A 250 18.44 -6.68 9.54
C VAL A 250 19.03 -7.55 10.67
N THR A 251 18.33 -7.65 11.78
CA THR A 251 18.71 -8.47 12.91
C THR A 251 17.80 -9.71 13.05
N GLN A 252 18.27 -10.74 13.78
CA GLN A 252 17.41 -11.89 14.10
C GLN A 252 16.19 -11.50 14.93
N ALA A 253 16.31 -10.48 15.79
CA ALA A 253 15.18 -9.94 16.54
C ALA A 253 14.14 -9.30 15.61
N ASP A 254 14.56 -8.58 14.56
CA ASP A 254 13.61 -8.03 13.57
C ASP A 254 12.82 -9.14 12.87
N LEU A 255 13.49 -10.22 12.46
CA LEU A 255 12.83 -11.35 11.79
C LEU A 255 11.86 -12.05 12.75
N ALA A 256 12.24 -12.24 14.02
CA ALA A 256 11.37 -12.79 15.06
C ALA A 256 10.14 -11.89 15.32
N ASP A 257 10.33 -10.56 15.44
CA ASP A 257 9.24 -9.58 15.60
C ASP A 257 8.26 -9.65 14.42
N LEU A 258 8.78 -9.66 13.18
CA LEU A 258 7.97 -9.76 11.97
C LEU A 258 7.16 -11.06 11.92
N GLU A 259 7.75 -12.18 12.30
CA GLU A 259 7.09 -13.48 12.34
C GLU A 259 6.01 -13.53 13.44
N THR A 260 6.34 -13.03 14.62
CA THR A 260 5.46 -13.02 15.81
C THR A 260 4.26 -12.10 15.60
N ILE A 261 4.45 -10.91 15.02
CA ILE A 261 3.34 -9.97 14.82
C ILE A 261 2.30 -10.49 13.82
N PHE A 262 2.72 -11.19 12.80
CA PHE A 262 1.88 -11.96 11.89
C PHE A 262 2.69 -12.73 10.85
N SER A 263 2.53 -14.05 10.82
CA SER A 263 3.01 -14.89 9.71
C SER A 263 2.05 -16.04 9.41
N ARG A 264 2.34 -16.77 8.32
CA ARG A 264 1.69 -18.04 7.96
C ARG A 264 2.74 -19.13 7.92
N GLN A 265 3.18 -19.59 9.11
CA GLN A 265 4.29 -20.55 9.26
C GLN A 265 5.58 -20.00 8.63
N GLY A 266 5.93 -18.76 9.00
CA GLY A 266 7.05 -18.02 8.43
C GLY A 266 6.72 -17.28 7.14
N PHE A 267 7.78 -16.95 6.41
CA PHE A 267 7.72 -16.13 5.21
C PHE A 267 8.20 -16.85 3.96
N THR A 268 7.95 -16.25 2.80
CA THR A 268 8.50 -16.68 1.52
C THR A 268 9.07 -15.50 0.74
N GLN A 269 10.14 -15.74 0.00
CA GLN A 269 10.69 -14.85 -1.03
C GLN A 269 10.60 -15.50 -2.41
N GLY A 270 9.88 -16.62 -2.52
CA GLY A 270 9.93 -17.54 -3.67
C GLY A 270 9.77 -16.87 -5.03
N TYR A 271 8.82 -15.95 -5.18
CA TYR A 271 8.68 -15.20 -6.44
C TYR A 271 9.90 -14.32 -6.71
N TYR A 272 10.32 -13.51 -5.74
CA TYR A 272 11.42 -12.57 -5.90
C TYR A 272 12.75 -13.25 -6.27
N VAL A 273 13.04 -14.41 -5.66
CA VAL A 273 14.26 -15.17 -5.94
C VAL A 273 14.11 -16.18 -7.09
N GLY A 274 12.95 -16.22 -7.77
CA GLY A 274 12.68 -17.13 -8.87
C GLY A 274 12.59 -18.62 -8.46
N ARG A 275 12.27 -18.92 -7.18
CA ARG A 275 12.16 -20.28 -6.64
C ARG A 275 10.75 -20.55 -6.15
N THR A 276 9.88 -20.90 -7.06
CA THR A 276 8.50 -21.30 -6.74
C THR A 276 8.42 -22.78 -6.38
N GLY A 277 7.42 -23.16 -5.56
CA GLY A 277 7.19 -24.55 -5.19
C GLY A 277 6.59 -24.72 -3.79
N GLU A 278 6.65 -25.94 -3.28
CA GLU A 278 6.02 -26.36 -2.02
C GLU A 278 6.42 -25.51 -0.82
N ALA A 279 7.68 -25.05 -0.76
CA ALA A 279 8.20 -24.21 0.33
C ALA A 279 7.46 -22.85 0.48
N MET A 280 6.73 -22.42 -0.55
CA MET A 280 5.94 -21.19 -0.50
C MET A 280 4.61 -21.33 0.24
N PHE A 281 4.15 -22.55 0.52
CA PHE A 281 2.86 -22.79 1.14
C PHE A 281 2.95 -22.77 2.67
N GLY A 282 1.91 -22.26 3.31
CA GLY A 282 1.79 -22.19 4.77
C GLY A 282 0.43 -21.67 5.20
N THR A 283 0.06 -21.96 6.44
CA THR A 283 -1.20 -21.54 7.05
C THR A 283 -0.96 -20.67 8.26
N HIS A 284 -1.89 -19.77 8.55
CA HIS A 284 -1.85 -19.05 9.81
C HIS A 284 -2.23 -20.02 10.94
N GLN A 285 -1.43 -20.00 12.00
CA GLN A 285 -1.73 -20.70 13.24
C GLN A 285 -1.98 -19.64 14.30
N ASP A 286 -3.03 -19.83 15.09
CA ASP A 286 -3.29 -18.96 16.23
C ASP A 286 -2.21 -19.22 17.30
N THR A 287 -1.24 -18.32 17.35
CA THR A 287 -0.22 -18.29 18.41
C THR A 287 -0.61 -17.29 19.48
N PRO A 288 -0.25 -17.53 20.75
CA PRO A 288 -0.46 -16.52 21.79
C PRO A 288 0.19 -15.19 21.41
N GLU A 289 -0.53 -14.10 21.66
CA GLU A 289 -0.01 -12.75 21.40
C GLU A 289 1.18 -12.45 22.33
N ASP A 290 2.27 -11.96 21.74
CA ASP A 290 3.38 -11.38 22.52
C ASP A 290 2.93 -10.02 23.07
N ARG A 291 2.70 -9.98 24.39
CA ARG A 291 2.15 -8.79 25.07
C ARG A 291 3.12 -7.62 25.07
N ASP A 292 4.40 -7.87 25.15
CA ASP A 292 5.43 -6.82 25.22
C ASP A 292 5.62 -6.20 23.82
N LEU A 293 5.67 -7.03 22.78
CA LEU A 293 5.71 -6.56 21.39
C LEU A 293 4.47 -5.73 21.05
N MET A 294 3.29 -6.20 21.45
CA MET A 294 2.03 -5.49 21.20
C MET A 294 1.95 -4.15 21.97
N ALA A 295 2.39 -4.14 23.24
CA ALA A 295 2.42 -2.92 24.06
C ALA A 295 3.43 -1.90 23.49
N GLY A 296 4.63 -2.34 23.11
CA GLY A 296 5.63 -1.50 22.45
C GLY A 296 5.16 -0.92 21.14
N ALA A 297 4.48 -1.74 20.31
CA ALA A 297 3.89 -1.29 19.07
C ALA A 297 2.82 -0.20 19.30
N ARG A 298 1.90 -0.39 20.25
CA ARG A 298 0.88 0.62 20.61
C ARG A 298 1.51 1.91 21.09
N ALA A 299 2.46 1.82 22.00
CA ALA A 299 3.16 2.99 22.54
C ALA A 299 3.83 3.83 21.43
N SER A 300 4.25 3.20 20.32
CA SER A 300 4.91 3.90 19.22
C SER A 300 4.02 4.87 18.45
N TYR A 301 2.69 4.68 18.48
CA TYR A 301 1.77 5.54 17.72
C TYR A 301 0.71 6.26 18.56
N GLU A 302 0.45 5.81 19.80
CA GLU A 302 -0.52 6.47 20.69
C GLU A 302 0.01 7.78 21.25
N ARG A 303 1.33 7.88 21.52
CA ARG A 303 1.96 9.06 22.09
C ARG A 303 2.13 10.22 21.10
N GLY A 304 2.06 9.97 19.82
CA GLY A 304 1.96 11.00 18.76
C GLY A 304 3.10 12.01 18.67
N GLU A 305 4.30 11.64 19.12
CA GLU A 305 5.46 12.55 19.27
C GLU A 305 6.38 12.64 18.04
N ASN A 306 6.04 11.97 16.93
CA ASN A 306 6.93 11.96 15.76
C ASN A 306 7.01 13.33 15.08
N PRO A 307 8.19 13.64 14.52
CA PRO A 307 8.48 14.96 13.99
C PRO A 307 7.47 15.37 12.92
N ARG A 308 7.01 16.59 13.05
CA ARG A 308 6.26 17.32 12.02
C ARG A 308 7.25 17.90 11.03
N VAL A 309 6.76 18.33 9.89
CA VAL A 309 7.56 19.07 8.92
C VAL A 309 8.06 20.34 9.60
N GLY A 310 9.36 20.59 9.50
CA GLY A 310 9.96 21.84 9.95
C GLY A 310 9.45 23.01 9.10
N VAL A 311 9.16 24.13 9.71
CA VAL A 311 8.73 25.33 9.00
C VAL A 311 9.58 26.54 9.41
N THR A 312 9.84 27.41 8.45
CA THR A 312 10.49 28.71 8.67
C THR A 312 9.42 29.80 8.63
N PHE A 313 9.39 30.64 9.63
CA PHE A 313 8.54 31.83 9.67
C PHE A 313 9.32 33.07 9.24
N TYR A 314 8.71 33.81 8.33
CA TYR A 314 9.20 35.12 7.91
C TYR A 314 8.18 36.18 8.40
N ALA A 315 8.63 37.14 9.17
CA ALA A 315 7.80 38.25 9.62
C ALA A 315 8.37 39.56 9.10
N MET A 316 7.56 40.32 8.36
CA MET A 316 7.90 41.69 7.96
C MET A 316 7.01 42.65 8.74
N LEU A 317 7.59 43.29 9.73
CA LEU A 317 6.89 44.25 10.59
C LEU A 317 7.16 45.67 10.08
N ARG A 318 6.10 46.42 9.79
CA ARG A 318 6.18 47.83 9.34
C ARG A 318 5.39 48.73 10.27
N SER A 319 6.01 49.80 10.72
CA SER A 319 5.36 50.81 11.57
C SER A 319 4.36 51.63 10.72
N GLY A 320 3.10 51.62 11.09
CA GLY A 320 2.06 52.38 10.38
C GLY A 320 1.48 51.75 9.13
N GLU A 321 1.94 50.55 8.75
CA GLU A 321 1.45 49.77 7.63
C GLU A 321 1.08 48.34 8.07
N GLY A 322 0.35 47.60 7.24
CA GLY A 322 0.05 46.18 7.51
C GLY A 322 1.34 45.35 7.62
N SER A 323 1.46 44.56 8.66
CA SER A 323 2.55 43.58 8.80
C SER A 323 2.23 42.34 7.99
N GLN A 324 3.24 41.67 7.45
CA GLN A 324 3.09 40.42 6.69
C GLN A 324 3.77 39.29 7.43
N LEU A 325 3.08 38.16 7.48
CA LEU A 325 3.63 36.91 7.98
C LEU A 325 3.64 35.91 6.83
N ALA A 326 4.76 35.21 6.64
CA ALA A 326 4.84 34.05 5.74
C ALA A 326 5.41 32.86 6.50
N VAL A 327 4.93 31.68 6.15
CA VAL A 327 5.43 30.41 6.64
C VAL A 327 5.76 29.54 5.44
N GLU A 328 6.90 28.87 5.47
CA GLU A 328 7.36 27.99 4.40
C GLU A 328 8.00 26.73 4.99
N ASP A 329 7.69 25.56 4.43
CA ASP A 329 8.37 24.33 4.77
C ASP A 329 9.66 24.14 3.94
N ASP A 330 10.46 23.13 4.28
CA ASP A 330 11.69 22.77 3.58
C ASP A 330 11.48 22.22 2.16
N ARG A 331 10.22 22.05 1.72
CA ARG A 331 9.81 21.65 0.36
C ARG A 331 9.30 22.82 -0.48
N GLY A 332 9.27 24.03 0.09
CA GLY A 332 8.79 25.24 -0.59
C GLY A 332 7.27 25.43 -0.56
N HIS A 333 6.53 24.64 0.24
CA HIS A 333 5.12 24.88 0.45
C HIS A 333 4.93 25.94 1.54
N GLY A 334 4.11 26.93 1.27
CA GLY A 334 3.94 28.03 2.22
C GLY A 334 2.62 28.76 2.08
N ALA A 335 2.35 29.60 3.09
CA ALA A 335 1.25 30.54 3.12
C ALA A 335 1.75 31.93 3.51
N ARG A 336 1.11 32.98 2.97
CA ARG A 336 1.36 34.39 3.28
C ARG A 336 0.05 35.06 3.66
N THR A 337 0.12 35.95 4.65
CA THR A 337 -1.02 36.81 5.05
C THR A 337 -0.76 38.25 4.68
#